data_8554ab7d607e9fab5d6aee08bbe5ad5e
#
_entry.id   8554ab7d607e9fab5d6aee08bbe5ad5e
#
_cell.length_a   1.000
_cell.length_b   1.000
_cell.length_c   1.000
_cell.angle_alpha   90.00
_cell.angle_beta   90.00
_cell.angle_gamma   90.00
#
_symmetry.space_group_name_H-M   'P 1'
#
loop_
_entity.id
_entity.type
_entity.pdbx_description
1 polymer ?
#
loop_
_entity_poly.entity_id
_entity_poly.type
_entity_poly.pdbx_seq_one_letter_code
_entity_poly.pdbx_strand_id
1 'polypeptide(L)'
;MQYFSDFKARSYAQAREALKNNDKITDQNFAEAILTLTAIGSLSPAVDPSTISPEIKERCQSLNRYLILGNDNLKVQFLSSPVVQGGFFIGDTKMQLLRFYLQNEQNHQKNSKENLVESMLKQIESSGGTLKQKGTPITDKEEQKKVLGELVEGFLNTDLKALQRLYII
;
A
#
# COMPACT_ATOMS: atom_id res chain seq x y z
N MET A 1 -16.21 -1.37 -8.34
CA MET A 1 -14.92 -1.36 -7.61
C MET A 1 -14.71 -0.11 -6.74
N GLN A 2 -15.25 1.03 -7.11
CA GLN A 2 -15.07 2.31 -6.38
C GLN A 2 -15.47 2.26 -4.89
N TYR A 3 -16.44 1.42 -4.53
CA TYR A 3 -16.91 1.26 -3.14
C TYR A 3 -15.86 0.69 -2.18
N PHE A 4 -14.97 -0.18 -2.66
CA PHE A 4 -13.91 -0.80 -1.84
C PHE A 4 -12.54 -0.15 -2.00
N SER A 5 -12.42 0.91 -2.82
CA SER A 5 -11.13 1.55 -3.13
C SER A 5 -10.53 2.34 -1.97
N ASP A 6 -11.27 2.51 -0.89
CA ASP A 6 -10.82 3.22 0.31
C ASP A 6 -10.15 2.32 1.35
N PHE A 7 -9.98 1.02 1.05
CA PHE A 7 -9.36 0.01 1.93
C PHE A 7 -10.00 -0.13 3.31
N LYS A 8 -11.27 0.21 3.45
CA LYS A 8 -12.01 -0.02 4.68
C LYS A 8 -12.58 -1.44 4.71
N ALA A 9 -12.42 -2.12 5.83
CA ALA A 9 -13.14 -3.36 6.08
C ALA A 9 -14.64 -3.10 6.16
N ARG A 10 -15.42 -3.92 5.47
CA ARG A 10 -16.89 -3.85 5.44
C ARG A 10 -17.48 -5.25 5.48
N SER A 11 -18.57 -5.40 6.20
CA SER A 11 -19.33 -6.64 6.13
C SER A 11 -20.05 -6.79 4.78
N TYR A 12 -20.37 -8.03 4.41
CA TYR A 12 -21.19 -8.33 3.25
C TYR A 12 -22.52 -7.53 3.28
N ALA A 13 -23.17 -7.46 4.46
CA ALA A 13 -24.44 -6.74 4.63
C ALA A 13 -24.28 -5.22 4.37
N GLN A 14 -23.22 -4.59 4.88
CA GLN A 14 -22.93 -3.18 4.61
C GLN A 14 -22.68 -2.91 3.13
N ALA A 15 -21.93 -3.77 2.45
CA ALA A 15 -21.64 -3.63 1.04
C ALA A 15 -22.91 -3.84 0.19
N ARG A 16 -23.75 -4.80 0.55
CA ARG A 16 -25.03 -5.05 -0.13
C ARG A 16 -26.01 -3.89 0.04
N GLU A 17 -26.12 -3.35 1.25
CA GLU A 17 -26.98 -2.21 1.55
C GLU A 17 -26.58 -0.96 0.76
N ALA A 18 -25.28 -0.69 0.62
CA ALA A 18 -24.79 0.44 -0.17
C ALA A 18 -25.13 0.35 -1.66
N LEU A 19 -25.42 -0.84 -2.17
CA LEU A 19 -25.73 -1.10 -3.58
C LEU A 19 -27.20 -1.46 -3.82
N LYS A 20 -28.06 -1.40 -2.78
CA LYS A 20 -29.49 -1.82 -2.87
C LYS A 20 -30.31 -1.06 -3.90
N ASN A 21 -29.95 0.19 -4.18
CA ASN A 21 -30.69 1.04 -5.14
C ASN A 21 -30.28 0.78 -6.60
N ASN A 22 -29.43 -0.21 -6.84
CA ASN A 22 -29.06 -0.60 -8.20
C ASN A 22 -29.84 -1.87 -8.61
N ASP A 23 -30.95 -1.69 -9.31
CA ASP A 23 -31.85 -2.76 -9.74
C ASP A 23 -31.19 -3.84 -10.62
N LYS A 24 -29.99 -3.53 -11.17
CA LYS A 24 -29.20 -4.49 -11.96
C LYS A 24 -28.41 -5.47 -11.10
N ILE A 25 -28.31 -5.24 -9.79
CA ILE A 25 -27.52 -6.06 -8.88
C ILE A 25 -28.45 -6.90 -8.02
N THR A 26 -28.66 -8.15 -8.44
CA THR A 26 -29.35 -9.16 -7.62
C THR A 26 -28.43 -9.66 -6.50
N ASP A 27 -29.00 -10.31 -5.48
CA ASP A 27 -28.21 -10.91 -4.38
C ASP A 27 -27.25 -11.98 -4.90
N GLN A 28 -27.68 -12.76 -5.89
CA GLN A 28 -26.84 -13.77 -6.52
C GLN A 28 -25.66 -13.11 -7.25
N ASN A 29 -25.91 -12.14 -8.13
CA ASN A 29 -24.84 -11.46 -8.88
C ASN A 29 -23.84 -10.76 -7.94
N PHE A 30 -24.34 -10.21 -6.82
CA PHE A 30 -23.50 -9.59 -5.82
C PHE A 30 -22.60 -10.62 -5.11
N ALA A 31 -23.15 -11.75 -4.68
CA ALA A 31 -22.39 -12.83 -4.06
C ALA A 31 -21.33 -13.40 -5.02
N GLU A 32 -21.68 -13.65 -6.27
CA GLU A 32 -20.76 -14.11 -7.31
C GLU A 32 -19.63 -13.10 -7.57
N ALA A 33 -19.96 -11.80 -7.61
CA ALA A 33 -18.95 -10.75 -7.76
C ALA A 33 -17.97 -10.69 -6.57
N ILE A 34 -18.46 -10.80 -5.33
CA ILE A 34 -17.60 -10.85 -4.13
C ILE A 34 -16.68 -12.06 -4.17
N LEU A 35 -17.21 -13.25 -4.47
CA LEU A 35 -16.41 -14.48 -4.58
C LEU A 35 -15.35 -14.37 -5.68
N THR A 36 -15.73 -13.87 -6.86
CA THR A 36 -14.81 -13.67 -7.98
C THR A 36 -13.70 -12.69 -7.63
N LEU A 37 -14.05 -11.51 -7.06
CA LEU A 37 -13.07 -10.51 -6.68
C LEU A 37 -12.13 -11.00 -5.58
N THR A 38 -12.62 -11.86 -4.69
CA THR A 38 -11.78 -12.50 -3.66
C THR A 38 -10.85 -13.54 -4.29
N ALA A 39 -11.36 -14.36 -5.21
CA ALA A 39 -10.57 -15.39 -5.89
C ALA A 39 -9.41 -14.81 -6.72
N ILE A 40 -9.61 -13.66 -7.35
CA ILE A 40 -8.56 -12.96 -8.12
C ILE A 40 -7.70 -12.01 -7.27
N GLY A 41 -7.88 -11.99 -5.95
CA GLY A 41 -7.09 -11.16 -5.04
C GLY A 41 -7.41 -9.66 -5.06
N SER A 42 -8.50 -9.24 -5.71
CA SER A 42 -8.95 -7.83 -5.71
C SER A 42 -9.64 -7.41 -4.41
N LEU A 43 -10.20 -8.38 -3.69
CA LEU A 43 -10.70 -8.25 -2.32
C LEU A 43 -9.98 -9.25 -1.43
N SER A 44 -9.75 -8.87 -0.19
CA SER A 44 -9.21 -9.78 0.83
C SER A 44 -10.19 -9.91 1.97
N PRO A 45 -10.42 -11.13 2.50
CA PRO A 45 -11.11 -11.28 3.76
C PRO A 45 -10.43 -10.45 4.84
N ALA A 46 -11.21 -9.84 5.72
CA ALA A 46 -10.69 -8.98 6.77
C ALA A 46 -11.51 -9.18 8.05
N VAL A 47 -10.86 -8.98 9.19
CA VAL A 47 -11.56 -8.88 10.47
C VAL A 47 -12.03 -7.44 10.71
N ASP A 48 -13.01 -7.28 11.58
CA ASP A 48 -13.42 -5.96 12.01
C ASP A 48 -12.25 -5.28 12.76
N PRO A 49 -11.74 -4.13 12.29
CA PRO A 49 -10.63 -3.45 12.93
C PRO A 49 -10.91 -3.05 14.40
N SER A 50 -12.18 -2.93 14.79
CA SER A 50 -12.57 -2.62 16.16
C SER A 50 -12.32 -3.78 17.14
N THR A 51 -12.24 -5.01 16.64
CA THR A 51 -11.99 -6.22 17.45
C THR A 51 -10.49 -6.48 17.68
N ILE A 52 -9.61 -5.74 16.98
CA ILE A 52 -8.16 -5.92 17.10
C ILE A 52 -7.64 -5.12 18.29
N SER A 53 -7.01 -5.81 19.26
CA SER A 53 -6.46 -5.12 20.41
C SER A 53 -5.33 -4.15 20.05
N PRO A 54 -5.13 -3.08 20.83
CA PRO A 54 -4.01 -2.14 20.62
C PRO A 54 -2.65 -2.85 20.61
N GLU A 55 -2.47 -3.83 21.49
CA GLU A 55 -1.22 -4.60 21.61
C GLU A 55 -0.90 -5.38 20.32
N ILE A 56 -1.89 -5.99 19.66
CA ILE A 56 -1.70 -6.70 18.40
C ILE A 56 -1.30 -5.71 17.30
N LYS A 57 -1.94 -4.54 17.25
CA LYS A 57 -1.60 -3.47 16.28
C LYS A 57 -0.16 -3.04 16.45
N GLU A 58 0.25 -2.73 17.68
CA GLU A 58 1.61 -2.28 18.01
C GLU A 58 2.66 -3.36 17.67
N ARG A 59 2.40 -4.62 17.99
CA ARG A 59 3.31 -5.72 17.63
C ARG A 59 3.50 -5.87 16.13
N CYS A 60 2.42 -5.80 15.34
CA CYS A 60 2.50 -5.85 13.88
C CYS A 60 3.28 -4.66 13.33
N GLN A 61 3.01 -3.46 13.80
CA GLN A 61 3.71 -2.25 13.37
C GLN A 61 5.20 -2.29 13.73
N SER A 62 5.53 -2.74 14.94
CA SER A 62 6.93 -2.89 15.39
C SER A 62 7.69 -3.90 14.54
N LEU A 63 7.08 -5.06 14.26
CA LEU A 63 7.65 -6.07 13.36
C LEU A 63 7.90 -5.50 11.96
N ASN A 64 6.90 -4.83 11.40
CA ASN A 64 7.01 -4.26 10.06
C ASN A 64 8.11 -3.17 10.00
N ARG A 65 8.18 -2.28 11.00
CA ARG A 65 9.24 -1.27 11.08
C ARG A 65 10.63 -1.94 11.14
N TYR A 66 10.78 -3.00 11.92
CA TYR A 66 12.02 -3.77 11.96
C TYR A 66 12.35 -4.38 10.58
N LEU A 67 11.39 -4.99 9.91
CA LEU A 67 11.58 -5.59 8.58
C LEU A 67 11.94 -4.54 7.52
N ILE A 68 11.32 -3.37 7.57
CA ILE A 68 11.55 -2.29 6.58
C ILE A 68 12.90 -1.60 6.81
N LEU A 69 13.26 -1.34 8.07
CA LEU A 69 14.42 -0.51 8.41
C LEU A 69 15.65 -1.32 8.82
N GLY A 70 15.45 -2.54 9.29
CA GLY A 70 16.47 -3.30 10.03
C GLY A 70 17.48 -4.06 9.18
N ASN A 71 17.25 -4.29 7.88
CA ASN A 71 18.18 -5.09 7.09
C ASN A 71 18.04 -4.88 5.58
N ASP A 72 19.07 -4.29 4.97
CA ASP A 72 19.14 -4.07 3.52
C ASP A 72 19.23 -5.36 2.69
N ASN A 73 19.60 -6.48 3.30
CA ASN A 73 19.73 -7.78 2.64
C ASN A 73 18.43 -8.60 2.65
N LEU A 74 17.44 -8.22 3.42
CA LEU A 74 16.14 -8.90 3.42
C LEU A 74 15.27 -8.36 2.28
N LYS A 75 15.06 -9.17 1.27
CA LYS A 75 14.05 -8.91 0.22
C LYS A 75 12.66 -9.24 0.75
N VAL A 76 12.17 -8.40 1.66
CA VAL A 76 10.83 -8.54 2.21
C VAL A 76 9.83 -7.94 1.22
N GLN A 77 8.84 -8.71 0.81
CA GLN A 77 7.76 -8.26 -0.07
C GLN A 77 6.38 -8.33 0.60
N PHE A 78 6.32 -8.86 1.81
CA PHE A 78 5.09 -8.96 2.59
C PHE A 78 5.29 -8.33 3.95
N LEU A 79 4.32 -7.50 4.35
CA LEU A 79 4.25 -6.92 5.69
C LEU A 79 3.05 -7.48 6.43
N SER A 80 3.18 -7.62 7.73
CA SER A 80 2.11 -8.16 8.57
C SER A 80 0.97 -7.16 8.71
N SER A 81 -0.27 -7.63 8.54
CA SER A 81 -1.47 -6.85 8.82
C SER A 81 -2.41 -7.61 9.74
N PRO A 82 -2.76 -7.05 10.89
CA PRO A 82 -3.72 -7.68 11.79
C PRO A 82 -5.15 -7.63 11.24
N VAL A 83 -5.43 -6.75 10.27
CA VAL A 83 -6.76 -6.64 9.64
C VAL A 83 -7.01 -7.77 8.67
N VAL A 84 -6.03 -8.10 7.81
CA VAL A 84 -6.15 -9.21 6.86
C VAL A 84 -5.63 -10.53 7.44
N GLN A 85 -5.17 -10.52 8.70
CA GLN A 85 -4.63 -11.69 9.43
C GLN A 85 -3.55 -12.44 8.66
N GLY A 86 -2.69 -11.70 7.97
CA GLY A 86 -1.65 -12.31 7.13
C GLY A 86 -0.67 -11.29 6.58
N GLY A 87 0.08 -11.74 5.58
CA GLY A 87 1.01 -10.89 4.84
C GLY A 87 0.29 -10.05 3.79
N PHE A 88 0.54 -8.76 3.82
CA PHE A 88 0.11 -7.83 2.77
C PHE A 88 1.27 -7.59 1.81
N PHE A 89 1.05 -7.89 0.52
CA PHE A 89 2.08 -7.75 -0.50
C PHE A 89 2.37 -6.28 -0.81
N ILE A 90 3.65 -5.92 -0.76
CA ILE A 90 4.15 -4.60 -1.16
C ILE A 90 5.26 -4.82 -2.18
N GLY A 91 5.08 -4.33 -3.39
CA GLY A 91 6.13 -4.40 -4.42
C GLY A 91 7.37 -3.56 -4.06
N ASP A 92 8.50 -3.92 -4.65
CA ASP A 92 9.83 -3.37 -4.31
C ASP A 92 9.86 -1.83 -4.30
N THR A 93 9.27 -1.18 -5.29
CA THR A 93 9.26 0.29 -5.38
C THR A 93 8.49 0.96 -4.23
N LYS A 94 7.33 0.38 -3.86
CA LYS A 94 6.55 0.90 -2.73
C LYS A 94 7.23 0.61 -1.40
N MET A 95 7.94 -0.51 -1.29
CA MET A 95 8.76 -0.84 -0.12
C MET A 95 9.90 0.17 0.05
N GLN A 96 10.57 0.58 -1.03
CA GLN A 96 11.61 1.62 -0.97
C GLN A 96 11.03 2.97 -0.56
N LEU A 97 9.90 3.39 -1.11
CA LEU A 97 9.21 4.61 -0.70
C LEU A 97 8.82 4.59 0.77
N LEU A 98 8.30 3.46 1.25
CA LEU A 98 7.93 3.27 2.64
C LEU A 98 9.15 3.34 3.56
N ARG A 99 10.29 2.78 3.14
CA ARG A 99 11.56 2.89 3.86
C ARG A 99 12.00 4.33 4.00
N PHE A 100 12.04 5.11 2.92
CA PHE A 100 12.40 6.52 2.98
C PHE A 100 11.43 7.34 3.83
N TYR A 101 10.13 7.04 3.72
CA TYR A 101 9.11 7.66 4.54
C TYR A 101 9.40 7.46 6.03
N LEU A 102 9.65 6.22 6.46
CA LEU A 102 9.93 5.90 7.86
C LEU A 102 11.30 6.42 8.33
N GLN A 103 12.31 6.43 7.47
CA GLN A 103 13.61 7.04 7.78
C GLN A 103 13.49 8.55 8.01
N ASN A 104 12.72 9.24 7.18
CA ASN A 104 12.44 10.66 7.37
C ASN A 104 11.71 10.93 8.69
N GLU A 105 10.73 10.08 9.07
CA GLU A 105 10.08 10.19 10.38
C GLU A 105 11.08 10.04 11.52
N GLN A 106 11.96 9.04 11.47
CA GLN A 106 13.00 8.85 12.50
C GLN A 106 13.97 10.02 12.61
N ASN A 107 14.31 10.64 11.49
CA ASN A 107 15.23 11.77 11.42
C ASN A 107 14.55 13.13 11.61
N HIS A 108 13.24 13.14 11.97
CA HIS A 108 12.43 14.35 12.09
C HIS A 108 12.42 15.22 10.82
N GLN A 109 12.59 14.58 9.67
CA GLN A 109 12.53 15.22 8.36
C GLN A 109 11.10 15.24 7.81
N LYS A 110 10.80 16.26 7.01
CA LYS A 110 9.48 16.37 6.38
C LYS A 110 9.32 15.33 5.27
N ASN A 111 8.26 14.56 5.32
CA ASN A 111 7.84 13.63 4.26
C ASN A 111 7.11 14.35 3.12
N SER A 112 7.81 15.32 2.48
CA SER A 112 7.26 15.99 1.29
C SER A 112 7.48 15.15 0.04
N LYS A 113 6.68 15.43 -1.00
CA LYS A 113 6.82 14.78 -2.32
C LYS A 113 8.24 14.97 -2.87
N GLU A 114 8.77 16.18 -2.75
CA GLU A 114 10.11 16.56 -3.24
C GLU A 114 11.21 15.76 -2.56
N ASN A 115 11.16 15.65 -1.22
CA ASN A 115 12.16 14.91 -0.45
C ASN A 115 12.17 13.41 -0.80
N LEU A 116 11.00 12.81 -0.98
CA LEU A 116 10.89 11.40 -1.36
C LEU A 116 11.36 11.16 -2.80
N VAL A 117 11.04 12.06 -3.72
CA VAL A 117 11.54 12.00 -5.11
C VAL A 117 13.07 12.10 -5.13
N GLU A 118 13.65 13.02 -4.37
CA GLU A 118 15.11 13.18 -4.28
C GLU A 118 15.79 11.94 -3.69
N SER A 119 15.20 11.34 -2.64
CA SER A 119 15.70 10.09 -2.05
C SER A 119 15.68 8.94 -3.05
N MET A 120 14.60 8.81 -3.84
CA MET A 120 14.50 7.80 -4.89
C MET A 120 15.53 8.01 -6.00
N LEU A 121 15.75 9.24 -6.45
CA LEU A 121 16.76 9.56 -7.47
C LEU A 121 18.16 9.21 -6.98
N LYS A 122 18.53 9.61 -5.77
CA LYS A 122 19.81 9.26 -5.15
C LYS A 122 20.02 7.74 -5.06
N GLN A 123 18.96 6.99 -4.71
CA GLN A 123 19.03 5.54 -4.66
C GLN A 123 19.25 4.93 -6.05
N ILE A 124 18.55 5.41 -7.08
CA ILE A 124 18.72 4.95 -8.46
C ILE A 124 20.15 5.24 -8.95
N GLU A 125 20.65 6.45 -8.73
CA GLU A 125 22.01 6.85 -9.13
C GLU A 125 23.07 6.00 -8.41
N SER A 126 22.94 5.81 -7.09
CA SER A 126 23.90 5.04 -6.28
C SER A 126 23.93 3.55 -6.61
N SER A 127 22.80 2.97 -7.00
CA SER A 127 22.70 1.55 -7.38
C SER A 127 23.13 1.28 -8.82
N GLY A 128 23.45 2.31 -9.62
CA GLY A 128 23.66 2.17 -11.06
C GLY A 128 22.41 1.74 -11.82
N GLY A 129 21.26 1.89 -11.19
CA GLY A 129 19.96 1.55 -11.76
C GLY A 129 19.53 2.52 -12.86
N THR A 130 18.50 2.15 -13.59
CA THR A 130 17.88 3.01 -14.60
C THR A 130 16.39 2.97 -14.46
N LEU A 131 15.76 4.14 -14.34
CA LEU A 131 14.31 4.23 -14.37
C LEU A 131 13.80 3.86 -15.76
N LYS A 132 12.80 2.99 -15.83
CA LYS A 132 12.18 2.57 -17.09
C LYS A 132 10.70 2.89 -17.08
N GLN A 133 10.19 3.39 -18.22
CA GLN A 133 8.77 3.54 -18.46
C GLN A 133 8.38 2.64 -19.64
N LYS A 134 7.41 1.75 -19.43
CA LYS A 134 7.00 0.74 -20.44
C LYS A 134 8.16 -0.02 -21.06
N GLY A 135 9.20 -0.32 -20.26
CA GLY A 135 10.40 -1.05 -20.72
C GLY A 135 11.50 -0.18 -21.33
N THR A 136 11.25 1.08 -21.63
CA THR A 136 12.22 2.01 -22.21
C THR A 136 12.94 2.79 -21.09
N PRO A 137 14.29 2.86 -21.09
CA PRO A 137 15.05 3.65 -20.14
C PRO A 137 14.74 5.16 -20.29
N ILE A 138 14.55 5.84 -19.16
CA ILE A 138 14.41 7.29 -19.11
C ILE A 138 15.77 7.89 -18.76
N THR A 139 16.40 8.59 -19.69
CA THR A 139 17.71 9.22 -19.51
C THR A 139 17.60 10.69 -19.13
N ASP A 140 16.53 11.34 -19.49
CA ASP A 140 16.29 12.74 -19.12
C ASP A 140 15.92 12.90 -17.65
N LYS A 141 16.65 13.76 -16.92
CA LYS A 141 16.47 13.94 -15.48
C LYS A 141 15.14 14.60 -15.10
N GLU A 142 14.63 15.49 -15.91
CA GLU A 142 13.35 16.15 -15.62
C GLU A 142 12.18 15.18 -15.85
N GLU A 143 12.29 14.34 -16.87
CA GLU A 143 11.33 13.25 -17.09
C GLU A 143 11.37 12.21 -15.96
N GLN A 144 12.56 11.84 -15.46
CA GLN A 144 12.71 10.97 -14.30
C GLN A 144 12.01 11.56 -13.06
N LYS A 145 12.23 12.86 -12.77
CA LYS A 145 11.57 13.55 -11.65
C LYS A 145 10.05 13.57 -11.80
N LYS A 146 9.55 13.79 -13.02
CA LYS A 146 8.12 13.80 -13.29
C LYS A 146 7.50 12.43 -13.00
N VAL A 147 8.06 11.37 -13.56
CA VAL A 147 7.57 9.99 -13.37
C VAL A 147 7.62 9.56 -11.91
N LEU A 148 8.73 9.84 -11.23
CA LEU A 148 8.85 9.58 -9.79
C LEU A 148 7.87 10.44 -8.98
N GLY A 149 7.65 11.69 -9.37
CA GLY A 149 6.68 12.57 -8.74
C GLY A 149 5.25 12.05 -8.77
N GLU A 150 4.82 11.49 -9.90
CA GLU A 150 3.51 10.85 -10.05
C GLU A 150 3.40 9.59 -9.17
N LEU A 151 4.46 8.79 -9.12
CA LEU A 151 4.52 7.58 -8.30
C LEU A 151 4.49 7.91 -6.80
N VAL A 152 5.28 8.88 -6.35
CA VAL A 152 5.30 9.33 -4.95
C VAL A 152 3.95 9.92 -4.54
N GLU A 153 3.32 10.69 -5.41
CA GLU A 153 1.99 11.25 -5.16
C GLU A 153 0.93 10.16 -5.00
N GLY A 154 0.95 9.14 -5.86
CA GLY A 154 0.10 7.96 -5.72
C GLY A 154 0.34 7.24 -4.40
N PHE A 155 1.60 7.05 -4.03
CA PHE A 155 1.98 6.45 -2.75
C PHE A 155 1.43 7.25 -1.56
N LEU A 156 1.67 8.54 -1.48
CA LEU A 156 1.23 9.39 -0.37
C LEU A 156 -0.30 9.49 -0.27
N ASN A 157 -0.98 9.60 -1.39
CA ASN A 157 -2.42 9.82 -1.44
C ASN A 157 -3.24 8.55 -1.27
N THR A 158 -2.71 7.40 -1.67
CA THR A 158 -3.46 6.14 -1.72
C THR A 158 -2.79 5.05 -0.89
N ASP A 159 -1.57 4.66 -1.24
CA ASP A 159 -0.92 3.49 -0.62
C ASP A 159 -0.65 3.70 0.86
N LEU A 160 -0.10 4.84 1.24
CA LEU A 160 0.21 5.17 2.64
C LEU A 160 -1.05 5.12 3.52
N LYS A 161 -2.16 5.67 3.02
CA LYS A 161 -3.44 5.63 3.75
C LYS A 161 -3.97 4.20 3.89
N ALA A 162 -3.77 3.37 2.87
CA ALA A 162 -4.12 1.95 2.94
C ALA A 162 -3.29 1.22 4.00
N LEU A 163 -1.97 1.43 4.01
CA LEU A 163 -1.06 0.82 4.99
C LEU A 163 -1.41 1.21 6.42
N GLN A 164 -1.75 2.49 6.66
CA GLN A 164 -2.21 2.97 7.96
C GLN A 164 -3.54 2.33 8.39
N ARG A 165 -4.52 2.22 7.47
CA ARG A 165 -5.82 1.58 7.77
C ARG A 165 -5.72 0.10 8.04
N LEU A 166 -4.74 -0.55 7.45
CA LEU A 166 -4.45 -1.98 7.66
C LEU A 166 -3.55 -2.22 8.88
N TYR A 167 -3.21 -1.17 9.65
CA TYR A 167 -2.28 -1.20 10.79
C TYR A 167 -0.93 -1.83 10.45
N ILE A 168 -0.44 -1.60 9.24
CA ILE A 168 0.87 -2.04 8.78
C ILE A 168 1.96 -1.09 9.29
N ILE A 169 1.63 0.21 9.32
CA ILE A 169 2.49 1.28 9.84
C ILE A 169 1.70 2.21 10.73
#